data_bc90bd4e44f452424cf410340074cb55
#
_entry.id   bc90bd4e44f452424cf410340074cb55
#
_cell.length_a   1.000
_cell.length_b   1.000
_cell.length_c   1.000
_cell.angle_alpha   90.00
_cell.angle_beta   90.00
_cell.angle_gamma   90.00
#
_symmetry.space_group_name_H-M   'P 1'
#
loop_
_entity.id
_entity.type
_entity.pdbx_description
1 polymer ?
#
loop_
_entity_poly.entity_id
_entity_poly.type
_entity_poly.pdbx_seq_one_letter_code
_entity_poly.pdbx_strand_id
1 'polypeptide(L)'
;MRIEVAVILALLVISPALSSAGGEEGQNTPVGCQLSFDGELANESVQFQTSLGPRLPGSAASSALRESIKSNLTGWEITEKTHHVNGMVLTNLFATWNPGLGSTVILAAHYDTRGQAENDWNESRRDEPILGANDGASGVAVLLELAKHIPAMNLSHEITLFFTDGEDQGESFDTYALGAEAWADNLSAEEIDSIESFVLVDMVGDSNLTLRKTSPGDTELWNRTIDTILFFEETCGFGDSSYFNFDGMDYIYDDHVHADRLGIPSIDIIDIRYGEGAEFFGGHWHTHNDTADKISADSLQKVGYILESGLLTGDWLDARLPEVSEESKPEPLDNNPPDEEEDTEQDSDDMAVGVLLMGCILLVWGNLAWLLFADKRGEG
;
A
#
# COMPACT_ATOMS: atom_id res chain seq x y z
N MET A 1 40.06 50.09 -76.04
CA MET A 1 40.03 48.84 -75.22
C MET A 1 38.67 48.80 -74.54
N ARG A 2 37.71 48.14 -75.16
CA ARG A 2 36.34 48.04 -74.66
C ARG A 2 36.22 46.67 -73.96
N ILE A 3 35.82 46.69 -72.69
CA ILE A 3 35.57 45.50 -71.91
C ILE A 3 34.07 45.25 -72.03
N GLU A 4 33.70 44.12 -72.65
CA GLU A 4 32.32 43.64 -72.68
C GLU A 4 32.05 42.84 -71.38
N VAL A 5 31.03 43.26 -70.66
CA VAL A 5 30.56 42.60 -69.50
C VAL A 5 29.41 41.67 -69.93
N ALA A 6 29.64 40.34 -69.84
CA ALA A 6 28.61 39.33 -70.09
C ALA A 6 27.80 39.18 -68.84
N VAL A 7 26.51 39.46 -68.89
CA VAL A 7 25.54 39.16 -67.80
C VAL A 7 24.98 37.76 -68.02
N ILE A 8 25.33 36.85 -67.10
CA ILE A 8 24.75 35.48 -67.04
C ILE A 8 23.50 35.59 -66.23
N LEU A 9 22.33 35.38 -66.88
CA LEU A 9 21.05 35.28 -66.26
C LEU A 9 20.89 33.82 -65.78
N ALA A 10 20.99 33.59 -64.49
CA ALA A 10 20.67 32.29 -63.89
C ALA A 10 19.16 32.17 -63.62
N LEU A 11 18.47 31.32 -64.36
CA LEU A 11 17.08 30.96 -64.14
C LEU A 11 17.02 30.04 -62.98
N LEU A 12 16.55 30.51 -61.82
CA LEU A 12 16.17 29.71 -60.66
C LEU A 12 14.82 29.04 -60.95
N VAL A 13 14.85 27.73 -61.22
CA VAL A 13 13.65 26.90 -61.27
C VAL A 13 13.27 26.58 -59.80
N ILE A 14 12.25 27.28 -59.32
CA ILE A 14 11.65 26.97 -58.00
C ILE A 14 10.69 25.79 -58.22
N SER A 15 11.12 24.59 -57.88
CA SER A 15 10.22 23.47 -57.70
C SER A 15 9.43 23.63 -56.41
N PRO A 16 8.09 23.57 -56.41
CA PRO A 16 7.36 23.49 -55.18
C PRO A 16 7.61 22.12 -54.55
N ALA A 17 8.38 22.08 -53.48
CA ALA A 17 8.39 20.93 -52.57
C ALA A 17 6.98 20.80 -51.98
N LEU A 18 6.22 19.75 -52.36
CA LEU A 18 5.07 19.33 -51.61
C LEU A 18 5.61 18.87 -50.23
N SER A 19 5.50 19.74 -49.26
CA SER A 19 5.57 19.34 -47.85
C SER A 19 4.31 18.51 -47.59
N SER A 20 4.45 17.20 -47.57
CA SER A 20 3.49 16.36 -46.91
C SER A 20 3.61 16.73 -45.41
N ALA A 21 2.69 17.55 -44.92
CA ALA A 21 2.39 17.64 -43.52
C ALA A 21 1.83 16.27 -43.13
N GLY A 22 2.71 15.35 -42.73
CA GLY A 22 2.35 14.25 -41.87
C GLY A 22 1.83 14.89 -40.60
N GLY A 23 0.51 14.90 -40.43
CA GLY A 23 -0.07 15.15 -39.14
C GLY A 23 0.48 14.04 -38.26
N GLU A 24 1.38 14.36 -37.35
CA GLU A 24 1.50 13.59 -36.13
C GLU A 24 0.10 13.68 -35.51
N GLU A 25 -0.67 12.59 -35.63
CA GLU A 25 -1.77 12.33 -34.70
C GLU A 25 -1.08 12.33 -33.36
N GLY A 26 -1.25 13.42 -32.59
CA GLY A 26 -0.84 13.48 -31.21
C GLY A 26 -1.55 12.31 -30.54
N GLN A 27 -0.82 11.24 -30.27
CA GLN A 27 -1.30 10.17 -29.43
C GLN A 27 -1.65 10.81 -28.10
N ASN A 28 -2.95 10.92 -27.80
CA ASN A 28 -3.39 11.39 -26.50
C ASN A 28 -2.86 10.38 -25.48
N THR A 29 -1.85 10.76 -24.70
CA THR A 29 -1.33 9.94 -23.60
C THR A 29 -2.50 9.60 -22.68
N PRO A 30 -2.75 8.32 -22.38
CA PRO A 30 -3.81 7.92 -21.45
C PRO A 30 -3.69 8.63 -20.09
N VAL A 31 -4.80 8.89 -19.43
CA VAL A 31 -4.82 9.62 -18.15
C VAL A 31 -3.91 8.96 -17.12
N GLY A 32 -3.99 7.63 -16.96
CA GLY A 32 -3.14 6.87 -16.03
C GLY A 32 -1.64 6.87 -16.35
N CYS A 33 -1.21 7.41 -17.53
CA CYS A 33 0.19 7.59 -17.87
C CYS A 33 0.65 9.09 -17.74
N GLN A 34 -0.23 10.00 -17.33
CA GLN A 34 0.09 11.43 -17.18
C GLN A 34 0.52 11.72 -15.74
N LEU A 35 1.60 11.08 -15.30
CA LEU A 35 2.08 11.10 -13.93
C LEU A 35 3.14 12.17 -13.72
N SER A 36 3.17 12.76 -12.54
CA SER A 36 4.03 13.87 -12.15
C SER A 36 4.89 13.58 -10.92
N PHE A 37 4.66 12.44 -10.27
CA PHE A 37 5.42 12.04 -9.08
C PHE A 37 6.92 12.01 -9.36
N ASP A 38 7.74 12.49 -8.42
CA ASP A 38 9.19 12.56 -8.53
C ASP A 38 9.86 11.77 -7.39
N GLY A 39 10.42 10.60 -7.75
CA GLY A 39 11.09 9.72 -6.79
C GLY A 39 12.36 10.31 -6.17
N GLU A 40 13.05 11.21 -6.86
CA GLU A 40 14.23 11.88 -6.30
C GLU A 40 13.81 12.86 -5.20
N LEU A 41 12.72 13.61 -5.41
CA LEU A 41 12.18 14.50 -4.39
C LEU A 41 11.62 13.72 -3.19
N ALA A 42 11.03 12.55 -3.43
CA ALA A 42 10.63 11.64 -2.36
C ALA A 42 11.86 11.15 -1.57
N ASN A 43 12.95 10.77 -2.25
CA ASN A 43 14.18 10.33 -1.59
C ASN A 43 14.84 11.47 -0.78
N GLU A 44 14.79 12.72 -1.25
CA GLU A 44 15.23 13.89 -0.46
C GLU A 44 14.44 14.01 0.86
N SER A 45 13.13 13.68 0.82
CA SER A 45 12.30 13.64 2.02
C SER A 45 12.74 12.55 3.00
N VAL A 46 13.11 11.35 2.53
CA VAL A 46 13.69 10.28 3.39
C VAL A 46 14.97 10.76 4.07
N GLN A 47 15.88 11.41 3.31
CA GLN A 47 17.13 11.94 3.85
C GLN A 47 16.86 13.00 4.94
N PHE A 48 15.89 13.87 4.72
CA PHE A 48 15.49 14.85 5.73
C PHE A 48 14.94 14.17 6.99
N GLN A 49 14.01 13.22 6.87
CA GLN A 49 13.40 12.52 8.00
C GLN A 49 14.45 11.80 8.84
N THR A 50 15.36 11.06 8.21
CA THR A 50 16.45 10.34 8.90
C THR A 50 17.44 11.30 9.58
N SER A 51 17.65 12.50 9.03
CA SER A 51 18.50 13.52 9.65
C SER A 51 18.00 14.04 10.99
N LEU A 52 16.70 13.89 11.28
CA LEU A 52 16.08 14.23 12.57
C LEU A 52 16.44 13.22 13.66
N GLY A 53 16.94 12.03 13.28
CA GLY A 53 17.17 10.89 14.17
C GLY A 53 15.93 10.01 14.35
N PRO A 54 15.99 9.04 15.28
CA PRO A 54 14.85 8.15 15.56
C PRO A 54 13.60 8.92 16.00
N ARG A 55 12.47 8.62 15.32
CA ARG A 55 11.21 9.34 15.50
C ARG A 55 10.27 8.61 16.47
N LEU A 56 10.78 8.28 17.66
CA LEU A 56 9.99 7.59 18.67
C LEU A 56 8.77 8.41 19.10
N PRO A 57 7.63 7.80 19.42
CA PRO A 57 6.46 8.49 19.92
C PRO A 57 6.77 9.45 21.05
N GLY A 58 6.27 10.69 20.95
CA GLY A 58 6.50 11.74 21.94
C GLY A 58 7.90 12.37 21.94
N SER A 59 8.82 11.94 21.08
CA SER A 59 10.18 12.50 20.97
C SER A 59 10.20 13.87 20.29
N ALA A 60 11.33 14.57 20.45
CA ALA A 60 11.57 15.83 19.74
C ALA A 60 11.68 15.64 18.23
N ALA A 61 12.26 14.51 17.75
CA ALA A 61 12.37 14.16 16.34
C ALA A 61 10.97 13.89 15.74
N SER A 62 10.12 13.12 16.42
CA SER A 62 8.73 12.89 16.04
C SER A 62 7.95 14.21 15.90
N SER A 63 8.07 15.10 16.89
CA SER A 63 7.43 16.42 16.84
C SER A 63 7.97 17.28 15.68
N ALA A 64 9.28 17.29 15.45
CA ALA A 64 9.90 18.05 14.36
C ALA A 64 9.45 17.55 12.99
N LEU A 65 9.29 16.21 12.83
CA LEU A 65 8.77 15.63 11.60
C LEU A 65 7.32 16.06 11.36
N ARG A 66 6.43 15.96 12.37
CA ARG A 66 5.03 16.43 12.23
C ARG A 66 4.95 17.90 11.81
N GLU A 67 5.75 18.79 12.42
CA GLU A 67 5.81 20.19 12.01
C GLU A 67 6.26 20.35 10.56
N SER A 68 7.23 19.56 10.12
CA SER A 68 7.66 19.54 8.72
C SER A 68 6.55 19.05 7.78
N ILE A 69 5.87 17.96 8.12
CA ILE A 69 4.72 17.43 7.34
C ILE A 69 3.67 18.54 7.18
N LYS A 70 3.25 19.17 8.27
CA LYS A 70 2.26 20.26 8.25
C LYS A 70 2.71 21.43 7.37
N SER A 71 3.99 21.77 7.38
CA SER A 71 4.52 22.88 6.57
C SER A 71 4.57 22.57 5.08
N ASN A 72 4.68 21.30 4.69
CA ASN A 72 4.66 20.85 3.29
C ASN A 72 3.24 20.74 2.73
N LEU A 73 2.22 20.60 3.56
CA LEU A 73 0.83 20.37 3.16
C LEU A 73 0.01 21.67 3.13
N THR A 74 0.52 22.68 2.42
CA THR A 74 -0.16 23.98 2.30
C THR A 74 -1.48 23.86 1.53
N GLY A 75 -2.56 24.31 2.14
CA GLY A 75 -3.91 24.25 1.55
C GLY A 75 -4.71 23.00 1.93
N TRP A 76 -4.09 22.06 2.63
CA TRP A 76 -4.77 20.91 3.22
C TRP A 76 -5.37 21.27 4.58
N GLU A 77 -6.47 20.65 4.94
CA GLU A 77 -7.01 20.70 6.30
C GLU A 77 -6.22 19.72 7.18
N ILE A 78 -5.58 20.24 8.25
CA ILE A 78 -4.70 19.45 9.10
C ILE A 78 -5.36 19.21 10.45
N THR A 79 -5.37 17.96 10.91
CA THR A 79 -5.84 17.55 12.23
C THR A 79 -4.82 16.64 12.91
N GLU A 80 -4.53 16.89 14.19
CA GLU A 80 -3.76 15.96 15.04
C GLU A 80 -4.70 15.35 16.08
N LYS A 81 -4.59 14.03 16.28
CA LYS A 81 -5.30 13.30 17.35
C LYS A 81 -4.27 12.61 18.24
N THR A 82 -4.29 12.95 19.52
CA THR A 82 -3.36 12.37 20.50
C THR A 82 -4.04 11.27 21.30
N HIS A 83 -3.36 10.16 21.44
CA HIS A 83 -3.81 8.97 22.16
C HIS A 83 -2.80 8.59 23.24
N HIS A 84 -3.28 8.03 24.34
CA HIS A 84 -2.45 7.51 25.42
C HIS A 84 -2.57 5.99 25.45
N VAL A 85 -1.57 5.29 24.94
CA VAL A 85 -1.58 3.84 24.78
C VAL A 85 -0.31 3.25 25.39
N ASN A 86 -0.45 2.26 26.25
CA ASN A 86 0.68 1.54 26.86
C ASN A 86 1.76 2.45 27.52
N GLY A 87 1.34 3.61 28.04
CA GLY A 87 2.25 4.59 28.66
C GLY A 87 2.96 5.52 27.66
N MET A 88 2.72 5.36 26.36
CA MET A 88 3.18 6.24 25.29
C MET A 88 2.15 7.33 24.99
N VAL A 89 2.62 8.42 24.40
CA VAL A 89 1.78 9.48 23.84
C VAL A 89 1.93 9.42 22.33
N LEU A 90 0.94 8.86 21.66
CA LEU A 90 0.88 8.74 20.21
C LEU A 90 0.16 9.95 19.63
N THR A 91 0.61 10.47 18.51
CA THR A 91 -0.02 11.61 17.85
C THR A 91 -0.22 11.31 16.35
N ASN A 92 -1.38 10.82 16.00
CA ASN A 92 -1.79 10.64 14.61
C ASN A 92 -2.02 12.01 13.95
N LEU A 93 -1.53 12.16 12.71
CA LEU A 93 -1.72 13.36 11.92
C LEU A 93 -2.50 13.04 10.66
N PHE A 94 -3.54 13.84 10.41
CA PHE A 94 -4.40 13.73 9.21
C PHE A 94 -4.27 15.01 8.41
N ALA A 95 -4.16 14.85 7.10
CA ALA A 95 -4.22 15.94 6.15
C ALA A 95 -5.28 15.62 5.10
N THR A 96 -6.30 16.47 5.01
CA THR A 96 -7.46 16.24 4.16
C THR A 96 -7.53 17.25 3.03
N TRP A 97 -7.62 16.77 1.81
CA TRP A 97 -7.92 17.54 0.59
C TRP A 97 -9.37 17.34 0.20
N ASN A 98 -10.05 18.42 -0.20
CA ASN A 98 -11.47 18.44 -0.51
C ASN A 98 -12.37 17.95 0.65
N PRO A 99 -12.22 18.46 1.88
CA PRO A 99 -12.97 17.96 3.03
C PRO A 99 -14.48 18.00 2.80
N GLY A 100 -15.15 16.85 3.01
CA GLY A 100 -16.58 16.67 2.84
C GLY A 100 -17.06 16.56 1.39
N LEU A 101 -16.17 16.39 0.43
CA LEU A 101 -16.51 16.19 -0.97
C LEU A 101 -16.66 14.71 -1.31
N GLY A 102 -17.88 14.20 -1.29
CA GLY A 102 -18.14 12.79 -1.63
C GLY A 102 -17.61 11.81 -0.57
N SER A 103 -17.15 10.65 -1.02
CA SER A 103 -16.53 9.64 -0.18
C SER A 103 -15.03 9.88 0.01
N THR A 104 -14.43 9.19 0.96
CA THR A 104 -13.04 9.40 1.37
C THR A 104 -12.15 8.24 0.92
N VAL A 105 -11.03 8.55 0.26
CA VAL A 105 -9.90 7.64 0.08
C VAL A 105 -8.82 7.99 1.09
N ILE A 106 -8.38 7.02 1.89
CA ILE A 106 -7.29 7.18 2.85
C ILE A 106 -6.02 6.57 2.28
N LEU A 107 -4.96 7.39 2.19
CA LEU A 107 -3.60 6.92 1.94
C LEU A 107 -2.81 7.06 3.24
N ALA A 108 -2.26 5.96 3.75
CA ALA A 108 -1.64 5.91 5.07
C ALA A 108 -0.16 5.54 5.01
N ALA A 109 0.61 6.02 5.97
CA ALA A 109 1.98 5.60 6.26
C ALA A 109 2.31 5.90 7.72
N HIS A 110 3.05 5.01 8.40
CA HIS A 110 3.54 5.33 9.72
C HIS A 110 4.77 6.24 9.66
N TYR A 111 4.94 7.10 10.66
CA TYR A 111 6.05 8.05 10.69
C TYR A 111 6.99 7.86 11.88
N ASP A 112 6.60 7.04 12.84
CA ASP A 112 7.47 6.64 13.95
C ASP A 112 8.57 5.67 13.48
N THR A 113 9.46 5.28 14.36
CA THR A 113 10.53 4.31 14.06
C THR A 113 10.69 3.35 15.21
N ARG A 114 11.22 2.17 14.90
CA ARG A 114 11.54 1.13 15.85
C ARG A 114 12.40 1.65 17.00
N GLY A 115 11.96 1.38 18.22
CA GLY A 115 12.65 1.79 19.44
C GLY A 115 13.88 0.95 19.79
N GLN A 116 14.10 -0.15 19.09
CA GLN A 116 15.20 -1.10 19.31
C GLN A 116 15.57 -1.77 18.00
N ALA A 117 16.85 -2.09 17.84
CA ALA A 117 17.40 -2.76 16.64
C ALA A 117 17.55 -4.25 16.90
N GLU A 118 16.46 -4.96 17.24
CA GLU A 118 16.52 -6.35 17.72
C GLU A 118 17.14 -7.34 16.72
N ASN A 119 17.10 -7.02 15.43
CA ASN A 119 17.69 -7.81 14.36
C ASN A 119 19.13 -7.40 14.00
N ASP A 120 19.70 -6.39 14.68
CA ASP A 120 21.06 -5.96 14.39
C ASP A 120 22.09 -7.07 14.67
N TRP A 121 23.05 -7.22 13.77
CA TRP A 121 24.15 -8.18 13.91
C TRP A 121 25.02 -7.89 15.14
N ASN A 122 25.09 -6.62 15.56
CA ASN A 122 25.80 -6.19 16.76
C ASN A 122 24.88 -6.22 17.98
N GLU A 123 24.88 -7.33 18.69
CA GLU A 123 24.05 -7.56 19.87
C GLU A 123 24.13 -6.45 20.93
N SER A 124 25.29 -5.78 21.06
CA SER A 124 25.47 -4.72 22.06
C SER A 124 24.71 -3.43 21.73
N ARG A 125 24.15 -3.33 20.53
CA ARG A 125 23.38 -2.17 20.04
C ARG A 125 21.89 -2.45 19.85
N ARG A 126 21.45 -3.67 20.13
CA ARG A 126 20.06 -4.06 19.88
C ARG A 126 19.03 -3.28 20.70
N ASP A 127 19.44 -2.72 21.86
CA ASP A 127 18.57 -1.87 22.68
C ASP A 127 18.58 -0.39 22.23
N GLU A 128 19.27 -0.05 21.11
CA GLU A 128 19.29 1.30 20.57
C GLU A 128 18.25 1.45 19.44
N PRO A 129 17.59 2.63 19.30
CA PRO A 129 16.63 2.85 18.24
C PRO A 129 17.28 2.97 16.86
N ILE A 130 16.51 2.67 15.80
CA ILE A 130 16.96 2.77 14.41
C ILE A 130 16.59 4.11 13.77
N LEU A 131 17.17 4.41 12.60
CA LEU A 131 16.82 5.62 11.85
C LEU A 131 15.54 5.46 11.02
N GLY A 132 15.15 4.23 10.66
CA GLY A 132 13.91 3.96 9.96
C GLY A 132 13.82 4.68 8.62
N ALA A 133 14.77 4.45 7.71
CA ALA A 133 14.78 5.10 6.41
C ALA A 133 13.77 4.46 5.45
N ASN A 134 13.67 3.14 5.48
CA ASN A 134 12.64 2.40 4.77
C ASN A 134 11.39 2.27 5.65
N ASP A 135 11.61 1.90 6.89
CA ASP A 135 10.64 1.59 7.92
C ASP A 135 10.40 2.85 8.79
N GLY A 136 9.48 3.56 8.46
CA GLY A 136 8.41 4.38 8.13
C GLY A 136 8.74 5.60 7.25
N ALA A 137 10.05 6.01 7.01
CA ALA A 137 10.26 7.25 6.27
C ALA A 137 9.95 7.13 4.78
N SER A 138 10.05 5.93 4.17
CA SER A 138 9.79 5.72 2.75
C SER A 138 8.32 5.98 2.39
N GLY A 139 7.38 5.41 3.13
CA GLY A 139 5.95 5.63 2.94
C GLY A 139 5.54 7.09 3.13
N VAL A 140 5.99 7.72 4.21
CA VAL A 140 5.78 9.16 4.45
C VAL A 140 6.31 10.01 3.30
N ALA A 141 7.48 9.69 2.76
CA ALA A 141 8.08 10.42 1.65
C ALA A 141 7.24 10.32 0.38
N VAL A 142 6.72 9.12 0.09
CA VAL A 142 5.80 8.90 -1.04
C VAL A 142 4.54 9.73 -0.89
N LEU A 143 3.90 9.72 0.29
CA LEU A 143 2.68 10.50 0.51
C LEU A 143 2.92 12.01 0.41
N LEU A 144 4.05 12.52 0.92
CA LEU A 144 4.38 13.94 0.86
C LEU A 144 4.68 14.43 -0.56
N GLU A 145 5.33 13.61 -1.38
CA GLU A 145 5.56 13.96 -2.78
C GLU A 145 4.25 13.93 -3.57
N LEU A 146 3.44 12.88 -3.40
CA LEU A 146 2.14 12.75 -4.04
C LEU A 146 1.21 13.92 -3.69
N ALA A 147 1.23 14.38 -2.44
CA ALA A 147 0.41 15.51 -1.97
C ALA A 147 0.60 16.80 -2.76
N LYS A 148 1.75 17.02 -3.39
CA LYS A 148 2.03 18.19 -4.21
C LYS A 148 1.24 18.17 -5.53
N HIS A 149 0.87 16.98 -6.01
CA HIS A 149 0.20 16.77 -7.29
C HIS A 149 -1.33 16.67 -7.16
N ILE A 150 -1.83 16.17 -6.03
CA ILE A 150 -3.28 15.98 -5.76
C ILE A 150 -4.12 17.22 -6.04
N PRO A 151 -3.71 18.47 -5.68
CA PRO A 151 -4.50 19.66 -5.99
C PRO A 151 -4.76 19.90 -7.47
N ALA A 152 -3.88 19.45 -8.35
CA ALA A 152 -4.00 19.61 -9.80
C ALA A 152 -4.85 18.52 -10.47
N MET A 153 -5.12 17.41 -9.78
CA MET A 153 -5.88 16.28 -10.32
C MET A 153 -7.39 16.57 -10.44
N ASN A 154 -7.89 17.59 -9.76
CA ASN A 154 -9.32 17.95 -9.74
C ASN A 154 -10.25 16.80 -9.36
N LEU A 155 -9.88 16.04 -8.33
CA LEU A 155 -10.64 14.89 -7.84
C LEU A 155 -12.02 15.32 -7.33
N SER A 156 -13.02 14.44 -7.51
CA SER A 156 -14.41 14.66 -7.09
C SER A 156 -14.75 14.06 -5.73
N HIS A 157 -13.74 13.62 -4.98
CA HIS A 157 -13.87 12.97 -3.68
C HIS A 157 -12.82 13.52 -2.71
N GLU A 158 -12.96 13.17 -1.45
CA GLU A 158 -12.05 13.53 -0.39
C GLU A 158 -10.83 12.61 -0.38
N ILE A 159 -9.64 13.18 -0.20
CA ILE A 159 -8.40 12.43 0.05
C ILE A 159 -7.92 12.77 1.45
N THR A 160 -7.69 11.77 2.27
CA THR A 160 -7.04 11.92 3.57
C THR A 160 -5.69 11.21 3.56
N LEU A 161 -4.62 11.97 3.77
CA LEU A 161 -3.31 11.40 4.11
C LEU A 161 -3.29 11.16 5.61
N PHE A 162 -3.08 9.93 6.01
CA PHE A 162 -3.03 9.52 7.40
C PHE A 162 -1.62 9.09 7.78
N PHE A 163 -0.97 9.91 8.59
CA PHE A 163 0.34 9.61 9.16
C PHE A 163 0.16 9.05 10.56
N THR A 164 0.36 7.74 10.73
CA THR A 164 0.18 7.02 11.98
C THR A 164 1.39 7.12 12.89
N ASP A 165 1.17 7.08 14.22
CA ASP A 165 2.21 7.09 15.23
C ASP A 165 2.14 5.83 16.09
N GLY A 166 3.28 5.23 16.37
CA GLY A 166 3.35 4.05 17.24
C GLY A 166 2.93 2.76 16.54
N GLU A 167 3.11 2.68 15.22
CA GLU A 167 2.99 1.44 14.48
C GLU A 167 4.04 0.46 15.00
N ASP A 168 5.31 0.89 15.05
CA ASP A 168 6.48 0.05 15.20
C ASP A 168 7.02 0.00 16.65
N GLN A 169 6.14 0.11 17.66
CA GLN A 169 6.53 0.11 19.06
C GLN A 169 6.24 -1.21 19.79
N GLY A 170 5.78 -2.22 19.06
CA GLY A 170 5.35 -3.50 19.62
C GLY A 170 6.47 -4.50 19.92
N GLU A 171 6.21 -5.41 20.85
CA GLU A 171 7.00 -6.63 21.08
C GLU A 171 6.24 -7.90 20.63
N SER A 172 4.95 -7.75 20.32
CA SER A 172 4.03 -8.81 19.88
C SER A 172 2.96 -8.22 18.96
N PHE A 173 2.28 -9.06 18.18
CA PHE A 173 1.28 -8.62 17.19
C PHE A 173 0.21 -7.66 17.74
N ASP A 174 -0.19 -7.82 18.98
CA ASP A 174 -1.19 -6.99 19.65
C ASP A 174 -0.64 -5.67 20.21
N THR A 175 0.61 -5.36 19.94
CA THR A 175 1.28 -4.13 20.37
C THR A 175 1.92 -3.33 19.23
N TYR A 176 1.73 -3.78 17.98
CA TYR A 176 2.00 -3.05 16.75
C TYR A 176 0.77 -2.24 16.30
N ALA A 177 0.94 -1.33 15.36
CA ALA A 177 -0.14 -0.56 14.71
C ALA A 177 -1.06 0.21 15.68
N LEU A 178 -0.53 0.63 16.85
CA LEU A 178 -1.32 1.21 17.94
C LEU A 178 -2.01 2.52 17.57
N GLY A 179 -1.43 3.31 16.69
CA GLY A 179 -2.01 4.56 16.21
C GLY A 179 -3.24 4.31 15.33
N ALA A 180 -3.15 3.34 14.44
CA ALA A 180 -4.28 2.94 13.59
C ALA A 180 -5.38 2.25 14.39
N GLU A 181 -5.03 1.41 15.39
CA GLU A 181 -6.01 0.84 16.31
C GLU A 181 -6.79 1.94 17.03
N ALA A 182 -6.08 2.91 17.60
CA ALA A 182 -6.71 4.03 18.30
C ALA A 182 -7.57 4.92 17.37
N TRP A 183 -7.24 5.04 16.10
CA TRP A 183 -8.07 5.69 15.09
C TRP A 183 -9.33 4.87 14.83
N ALA A 184 -9.19 3.59 14.54
CA ALA A 184 -10.30 2.70 14.20
C ALA A 184 -11.34 2.59 15.33
N ASP A 185 -10.88 2.49 16.58
CA ASP A 185 -11.73 2.40 17.78
C ASP A 185 -12.60 3.66 18.02
N ASN A 186 -12.23 4.78 17.40
CA ASN A 186 -12.93 6.06 17.58
C ASN A 186 -13.78 6.45 16.37
N LEU A 187 -13.88 5.63 15.33
CA LEU A 187 -14.73 5.89 14.18
C LEU A 187 -16.21 5.59 14.49
N SER A 188 -17.08 6.47 14.07
CA SER A 188 -18.51 6.22 14.02
C SER A 188 -18.87 5.36 12.79
N ALA A 189 -20.05 4.72 12.80
CA ALA A 189 -20.54 3.97 11.66
C ALA A 189 -20.66 4.84 10.39
N GLU A 190 -21.05 6.11 10.54
CA GLU A 190 -21.15 7.05 9.42
C GLU A 190 -19.78 7.37 8.81
N GLU A 191 -18.74 7.55 9.62
CA GLU A 191 -17.37 7.73 9.15
C GLU A 191 -16.86 6.47 8.44
N ILE A 192 -17.08 5.28 9.01
CA ILE A 192 -16.73 4.01 8.38
C ILE A 192 -17.39 3.86 7.01
N ASP A 193 -18.69 4.16 6.91
CA ASP A 193 -19.45 4.05 5.66
C ASP A 193 -19.00 5.06 4.60
N SER A 194 -18.40 6.19 5.00
CA SER A 194 -17.90 7.22 4.08
C SER A 194 -16.53 6.88 3.50
N ILE A 195 -15.78 5.93 4.08
CA ILE A 195 -14.44 5.56 3.62
C ILE A 195 -14.54 4.48 2.54
N GLU A 196 -14.11 4.79 1.32
CA GLU A 196 -14.11 3.87 0.18
C GLU A 196 -12.96 2.87 0.23
N SER A 197 -11.77 3.37 0.58
CA SER A 197 -10.58 2.54 0.66
C SER A 197 -9.55 3.09 1.64
N PHE A 198 -8.72 2.18 2.14
CA PHE A 198 -7.54 2.45 2.96
C PHE A 198 -6.32 1.79 2.30
N VAL A 199 -5.40 2.60 1.79
CA VAL A 199 -4.19 2.13 1.12
C VAL A 199 -2.99 2.53 1.97
N LEU A 200 -2.37 1.53 2.60
CA LEU A 200 -1.15 1.70 3.36
C LEU A 200 0.06 1.62 2.45
N VAL A 201 1.09 2.38 2.76
CA VAL A 201 2.39 2.37 2.08
C VAL A 201 3.48 2.27 3.12
N ASP A 202 4.14 1.15 3.17
CA ASP A 202 5.23 0.89 4.11
C ASP A 202 6.41 0.19 3.45
N MET A 203 7.63 0.49 3.91
CA MET A 203 8.89 -0.17 3.49
C MET A 203 9.10 -0.25 1.96
N VAL A 204 8.77 0.80 1.20
CA VAL A 204 8.75 0.81 -0.29
C VAL A 204 10.01 1.37 -0.94
N GLY A 205 11.09 1.55 -0.18
CA GLY A 205 12.30 2.21 -0.66
C GLY A 205 13.46 1.27 -1.02
N ASP A 206 13.34 -0.05 -0.87
CA ASP A 206 14.45 -0.95 -1.21
C ASP A 206 14.87 -0.84 -2.67
N SER A 207 16.17 -0.84 -2.90
CA SER A 207 16.77 -0.81 -4.25
C SER A 207 16.42 -2.02 -5.11
N ASN A 208 16.00 -3.12 -4.49
CA ASN A 208 15.51 -4.33 -5.17
C ASN A 208 14.04 -4.56 -4.81
N LEU A 209 13.20 -3.54 -5.00
CA LEU A 209 11.78 -3.58 -4.67
C LEU A 209 11.10 -4.87 -5.15
N THR A 210 10.42 -5.58 -4.25
CA THR A 210 9.72 -6.83 -4.53
C THR A 210 8.35 -6.86 -3.85
N LEU A 211 7.39 -6.19 -4.46
CA LEU A 211 6.02 -6.13 -3.96
C LEU A 211 5.28 -7.45 -4.18
N ARG A 212 4.33 -7.74 -3.29
CA ARG A 212 3.37 -8.84 -3.40
C ARG A 212 2.02 -8.39 -2.88
N LYS A 213 0.98 -9.17 -3.17
CA LYS A 213 -0.29 -8.99 -2.45
C LYS A 213 -0.11 -9.24 -0.97
N THR A 214 -0.77 -8.46 -0.14
CA THR A 214 -0.83 -8.68 1.32
C THR A 214 -2.15 -9.31 1.74
N SER A 215 -2.14 -9.99 2.89
CA SER A 215 -3.31 -10.56 3.54
C SER A 215 -3.23 -10.30 5.07
N PRO A 216 -4.25 -9.72 5.72
CA PRO A 216 -5.52 -9.32 5.10
C PRO A 216 -5.30 -8.29 3.98
N GLY A 217 -6.27 -8.18 3.08
CA GLY A 217 -6.20 -7.25 1.96
C GLY A 217 -7.35 -7.46 0.99
N ASP A 218 -7.96 -6.37 0.56
CA ASP A 218 -9.09 -6.40 -0.34
C ASP A 218 -8.70 -6.91 -1.72
N THR A 219 -9.45 -7.90 -2.21
CA THR A 219 -9.16 -8.56 -3.49
C THR A 219 -9.35 -7.63 -4.68
N GLU A 220 -10.37 -6.77 -4.64
CA GLU A 220 -10.66 -5.85 -5.74
C GLU A 220 -9.61 -4.74 -5.84
N LEU A 221 -9.21 -4.16 -4.71
CA LEU A 221 -8.11 -3.18 -4.67
C LEU A 221 -6.81 -3.79 -5.20
N TRP A 222 -6.49 -5.02 -4.81
CA TRP A 222 -5.30 -5.70 -5.33
C TRP A 222 -5.39 -6.00 -6.83
N ASN A 223 -6.55 -6.40 -7.34
CA ASN A 223 -6.73 -6.64 -8.78
C ASN A 223 -6.51 -5.34 -9.57
N ARG A 224 -7.09 -4.22 -9.13
CA ARG A 224 -6.90 -2.90 -9.77
C ARG A 224 -5.46 -2.43 -9.70
N THR A 225 -4.78 -2.64 -8.57
CA THR A 225 -3.34 -2.33 -8.42
C THR A 225 -2.50 -3.12 -9.42
N ILE A 226 -2.79 -4.41 -9.58
CA ILE A 226 -2.10 -5.28 -10.55
C ILE A 226 -2.37 -4.82 -11.98
N ASP A 227 -3.62 -4.51 -12.32
CA ASP A 227 -4.00 -4.02 -13.65
C ASP A 227 -3.28 -2.70 -13.96
N THR A 228 -3.12 -1.79 -12.98
CA THR A 228 -2.35 -0.56 -13.11
C THR A 228 -0.86 -0.84 -13.38
N ILE A 229 -0.24 -1.78 -12.66
CA ILE A 229 1.16 -2.16 -12.87
C ILE A 229 1.38 -2.74 -14.28
N LEU A 230 0.48 -3.63 -14.74
CA LEU A 230 0.52 -4.19 -16.09
C LEU A 230 0.28 -3.13 -17.16
N PHE A 231 -0.63 -2.19 -16.91
CA PHE A 231 -0.90 -1.06 -17.80
C PHE A 231 0.33 -0.15 -17.96
N PHE A 232 1.13 0.03 -16.91
CA PHE A 232 2.39 0.79 -17.00
C PHE A 232 3.39 0.14 -17.95
N GLU A 233 3.56 -1.18 -17.87
CA GLU A 233 4.45 -1.91 -18.75
C GLU A 233 3.96 -1.91 -20.20
N GLU A 234 2.68 -2.24 -20.42
CA GLU A 234 2.12 -2.47 -21.75
C GLU A 234 1.83 -1.16 -22.50
N THR A 235 1.45 -0.10 -21.80
CA THR A 235 0.88 1.11 -22.41
C THR A 235 1.69 2.36 -22.16
N CYS A 236 2.16 2.58 -20.91
CA CYS A 236 2.85 3.82 -20.54
C CYS A 236 4.36 3.79 -20.86
N GLY A 237 4.94 2.59 -20.95
CA GLY A 237 6.38 2.44 -21.16
C GLY A 237 7.22 2.83 -19.94
N PHE A 238 6.70 2.66 -18.73
CA PHE A 238 7.38 2.99 -17.46
C PHE A 238 8.32 1.87 -16.96
N GLY A 239 8.75 0.97 -17.83
CA GLY A 239 9.61 -0.14 -17.48
C GLY A 239 8.83 -1.44 -17.36
N ASP A 240 9.51 -2.50 -16.90
CA ASP A 240 8.90 -3.80 -16.68
C ASP A 240 8.26 -3.90 -15.29
N SER A 241 7.33 -4.85 -15.14
CA SER A 241 6.60 -5.13 -13.92
C SER A 241 7.32 -6.11 -12.97
N SER A 242 8.61 -6.36 -13.18
CA SER A 242 9.40 -7.35 -12.43
C SER A 242 9.51 -7.06 -10.92
N TYR A 243 9.22 -5.83 -10.52
CA TYR A 243 9.15 -5.43 -9.11
C TYR A 243 7.90 -5.91 -8.38
N PHE A 244 6.94 -6.56 -9.09
CA PHE A 244 5.76 -7.15 -8.49
C PHE A 244 5.70 -8.66 -8.75
N ASN A 245 5.62 -9.46 -7.69
CA ASN A 245 5.46 -10.90 -7.79
C ASN A 245 3.98 -11.27 -7.80
N PHE A 246 3.41 -11.47 -8.99
CA PHE A 246 1.97 -11.70 -9.22
C PHE A 246 1.42 -12.98 -8.57
N ASP A 247 2.26 -13.99 -8.35
CA ASP A 247 1.89 -15.26 -7.72
C ASP A 247 2.09 -15.25 -6.19
N GLY A 248 2.74 -14.21 -5.66
CA GLY A 248 3.10 -14.09 -4.27
C GLY A 248 1.97 -13.49 -3.42
N MET A 249 1.92 -13.91 -2.14
CA MET A 249 1.09 -13.30 -1.10
C MET A 249 1.87 -13.33 0.22
N ASP A 250 1.88 -12.22 0.92
CA ASP A 250 2.48 -12.08 2.24
C ASP A 250 1.38 -11.87 3.29
N TYR A 251 1.53 -12.50 4.45
CA TYR A 251 0.61 -12.32 5.57
C TYR A 251 1.21 -11.31 6.54
N ILE A 252 0.63 -10.11 6.57
CA ILE A 252 1.18 -8.96 7.27
C ILE A 252 0.18 -8.44 8.30
N TYR A 253 0.67 -8.11 9.48
CA TYR A 253 -0.06 -7.33 10.47
C TYR A 253 0.55 -5.93 10.52
N ASP A 254 -0.21 -4.95 10.09
CA ASP A 254 0.19 -3.56 9.98
C ASP A 254 -1.04 -2.65 10.11
N ASP A 255 -0.91 -1.35 10.00
CA ASP A 255 -1.96 -0.33 10.20
C ASP A 255 -3.25 -0.63 9.41
N HIS A 256 -3.17 -1.22 8.21
CA HIS A 256 -4.31 -1.55 7.37
C HIS A 256 -5.27 -2.58 7.97
N VAL A 257 -4.79 -3.45 8.89
CA VAL A 257 -5.65 -4.49 9.49
C VAL A 257 -6.76 -3.90 10.33
N HIS A 258 -6.58 -2.70 10.87
CA HIS A 258 -7.61 -2.03 11.66
C HIS A 258 -8.73 -1.47 10.78
N ALA A 259 -8.43 -1.03 9.56
CA ALA A 259 -9.41 -0.67 8.55
C ALA A 259 -10.16 -1.92 8.04
N ASP A 260 -9.44 -2.99 7.72
CA ASP A 260 -10.00 -4.28 7.28
C ASP A 260 -11.01 -4.85 8.29
N ARG A 261 -10.68 -4.82 9.59
CA ARG A 261 -11.58 -5.27 10.68
C ARG A 261 -12.89 -4.50 10.76
N LEU A 262 -12.91 -3.26 10.30
CA LEU A 262 -14.12 -2.43 10.21
C LEU A 262 -14.89 -2.64 8.90
N GLY A 263 -14.41 -3.51 8.00
CA GLY A 263 -14.99 -3.75 6.68
C GLY A 263 -14.71 -2.61 5.69
N ILE A 264 -13.68 -1.80 5.94
CA ILE A 264 -13.17 -0.83 4.98
C ILE A 264 -12.23 -1.58 4.04
N PRO A 265 -12.48 -1.56 2.70
CA PRO A 265 -11.54 -2.15 1.74
C PRO A 265 -10.14 -1.61 1.95
N SER A 266 -9.18 -2.48 2.22
CA SER A 266 -7.82 -2.04 2.56
C SER A 266 -6.76 -2.91 1.92
N ILE A 267 -5.62 -2.32 1.57
CA ILE A 267 -4.40 -3.01 1.14
C ILE A 267 -3.19 -2.35 1.79
N ASP A 268 -2.11 -3.13 1.85
CA ASP A 268 -0.81 -2.66 2.30
C ASP A 268 0.22 -2.90 1.18
N ILE A 269 0.72 -1.81 0.61
CA ILE A 269 1.78 -1.82 -0.40
C ILE A 269 3.12 -1.80 0.34
N ILE A 270 3.70 -2.99 0.52
CA ILE A 270 4.90 -3.19 1.34
C ILE A 270 5.90 -4.14 0.67
N ASP A 271 7.19 -3.89 0.87
CA ASP A 271 8.25 -4.86 0.60
C ASP A 271 8.97 -5.27 1.89
N ILE A 272 8.67 -6.47 2.36
CA ILE A 272 9.27 -7.03 3.58
C ILE A 272 10.62 -7.73 3.37
N ARG A 273 11.21 -7.61 2.15
CA ARG A 273 12.48 -8.23 1.74
C ARG A 273 13.58 -7.20 1.61
N TYR A 274 13.77 -6.41 2.64
CA TYR A 274 14.61 -5.24 2.63
C TYR A 274 16.10 -5.57 2.68
N GLY A 275 16.78 -5.41 1.53
CA GLY A 275 18.22 -5.63 1.37
C GLY A 275 18.59 -6.87 0.55
N GLU A 276 19.84 -6.94 0.10
CA GLU A 276 20.32 -8.01 -0.79
C GLU A 276 20.14 -9.40 -0.18
N GLY A 277 19.38 -10.26 -0.85
CA GLY A 277 19.11 -11.63 -0.43
C GLY A 277 18.23 -11.74 0.82
N ALA A 278 17.56 -10.66 1.21
CA ALA A 278 16.64 -10.70 2.33
C ALA A 278 15.42 -11.59 2.01
N GLU A 279 14.99 -12.33 3.01
CA GLU A 279 13.75 -13.08 3.03
C GLU A 279 12.76 -12.36 3.94
N PHE A 280 11.70 -13.01 4.32
CA PHE A 280 10.61 -12.49 5.14
C PHE A 280 11.13 -11.75 6.40
N PHE A 281 10.88 -10.45 6.49
CA PHE A 281 11.34 -9.55 7.57
C PHE A 281 12.82 -9.75 7.93
N GLY A 282 13.68 -9.73 6.90
CA GLY A 282 15.12 -9.90 7.07
C GLY A 282 15.94 -8.73 6.51
N GLY A 283 17.24 -8.93 6.41
CA GLY A 283 18.17 -7.98 5.82
C GLY A 283 18.42 -6.75 6.68
N HIS A 284 17.89 -5.59 6.29
CA HIS A 284 18.09 -4.32 7.00
C HIS A 284 16.96 -4.00 7.98
N TRP A 285 15.83 -4.74 7.91
CA TRP A 285 14.67 -4.52 8.78
C TRP A 285 15.04 -4.66 10.26
N HIS A 286 14.63 -3.69 11.06
CA HIS A 286 14.92 -3.57 12.51
C HIS A 286 16.41 -3.65 12.85
N THR A 287 17.26 -3.05 11.99
CA THR A 287 18.71 -2.93 12.21
C THR A 287 19.18 -1.49 12.03
N HIS A 288 20.39 -1.18 12.52
CA HIS A 288 21.02 0.12 12.26
C HIS A 288 21.46 0.31 10.80
N ASN A 289 21.23 -0.68 9.93
CA ASN A 289 21.45 -0.57 8.49
C ASN A 289 20.24 0.01 7.75
N ASP A 290 19.10 0.23 8.43
CA ASP A 290 17.99 0.96 7.85
C ASP A 290 18.30 2.46 7.79
N THR A 291 19.01 2.83 6.74
CA THR A 291 19.63 4.15 6.54
C THR A 291 19.33 4.69 5.14
N ALA A 292 19.33 6.02 5.00
CA ALA A 292 18.93 6.70 3.75
C ALA A 292 19.75 6.30 2.51
N ASP A 293 20.98 5.80 2.67
CA ASP A 293 21.80 5.29 1.57
C ASP A 293 21.34 3.94 0.99
N LYS A 294 20.36 3.30 1.60
CA LYS A 294 19.73 2.07 1.12
C LYS A 294 18.47 2.34 0.28
N ILE A 295 17.98 3.57 0.31
CA ILE A 295 16.72 3.94 -0.36
C ILE A 295 16.95 4.29 -1.81
N SER A 296 16.12 3.74 -2.66
CA SER A 296 16.10 3.94 -4.12
C SER A 296 15.00 4.91 -4.52
N ALA A 297 15.39 6.00 -5.17
CA ALA A 297 14.43 6.93 -5.78
C ALA A 297 13.56 6.24 -6.86
N ASP A 298 14.12 5.28 -7.60
CA ASP A 298 13.38 4.50 -8.61
C ASP A 298 12.26 3.65 -7.99
N SER A 299 12.51 3.05 -6.82
CA SER A 299 11.51 2.27 -6.08
C SER A 299 10.38 3.17 -5.54
N LEU A 300 10.73 4.31 -4.95
CA LEU A 300 9.76 5.31 -4.52
C LEU A 300 8.93 5.84 -5.71
N GLN A 301 9.57 6.03 -6.88
CA GLN A 301 8.92 6.44 -8.13
C GLN A 301 7.85 5.44 -8.57
N LYS A 302 8.17 4.15 -8.57
CA LYS A 302 7.24 3.08 -8.96
C LYS A 302 6.00 3.06 -8.09
N VAL A 303 6.19 3.14 -6.77
CA VAL A 303 5.06 3.15 -5.83
C VAL A 303 4.27 4.46 -5.93
N GLY A 304 4.95 5.59 -6.05
CA GLY A 304 4.30 6.89 -6.29
C GLY A 304 3.44 6.88 -7.55
N TYR A 305 3.90 6.27 -8.63
CA TYR A 305 3.13 6.12 -9.86
C TYR A 305 1.88 5.26 -9.67
N ILE A 306 1.96 4.16 -8.91
CA ILE A 306 0.81 3.32 -8.59
C ILE A 306 -0.26 4.16 -7.87
N LEU A 307 0.13 4.91 -6.85
CA LEU A 307 -0.81 5.73 -6.08
C LEU A 307 -1.40 6.87 -6.92
N GLU A 308 -0.56 7.59 -7.66
CA GLU A 308 -0.98 8.72 -8.50
C GLU A 308 -1.94 8.27 -9.59
N SER A 309 -1.63 7.17 -10.29
CA SER A 309 -2.50 6.58 -11.31
C SER A 309 -3.84 6.16 -10.70
N GLY A 310 -3.82 5.44 -9.58
CA GLY A 310 -5.04 4.98 -8.93
C GLY A 310 -5.98 6.12 -8.50
N LEU A 311 -5.42 7.28 -8.09
CA LEU A 311 -6.22 8.49 -7.85
C LEU A 311 -6.81 9.06 -9.14
N LEU A 312 -6.02 9.12 -10.23
CA LEU A 312 -6.45 9.69 -11.51
C LEU A 312 -7.48 8.83 -12.24
N THR A 313 -7.38 7.51 -12.12
CA THR A 313 -8.28 6.54 -12.77
C THR A 313 -9.49 6.18 -11.90
N GLY A 314 -9.43 6.47 -10.60
CA GLY A 314 -10.48 6.13 -9.64
C GLY A 314 -10.39 4.69 -9.11
N ASP A 315 -9.24 4.05 -9.20
CA ASP A 315 -9.05 2.65 -8.80
C ASP A 315 -9.25 2.44 -7.30
N TRP A 316 -9.11 3.50 -6.50
CA TRP A 316 -9.35 3.48 -5.05
C TRP A 316 -10.79 3.72 -4.63
N LEU A 317 -11.71 3.94 -5.59
CA LEU A 317 -13.14 4.16 -5.36
C LEU A 317 -13.95 2.91 -5.68
N ASP A 318 -15.18 2.83 -5.14
CA ASP A 318 -16.14 1.75 -5.43
C ASP A 318 -15.56 0.32 -5.22
N ALA A 319 -14.65 0.17 -4.27
CA ALA A 319 -14.08 -1.13 -3.92
C ALA A 319 -15.02 -1.95 -3.04
N ARG A 320 -15.97 -1.32 -2.36
CA ARG A 320 -17.00 -2.04 -1.60
C ARG A 320 -17.88 -2.83 -2.56
N LEU A 321 -17.99 -4.14 -2.32
CA LEU A 321 -18.96 -4.96 -3.06
C LEU A 321 -20.34 -4.34 -2.90
N PRO A 322 -21.14 -4.19 -3.99
CA PRO A 322 -22.52 -3.73 -3.85
C PRO A 322 -23.21 -4.67 -2.88
N GLU A 323 -23.90 -4.11 -1.88
CA GLU A 323 -24.78 -4.89 -1.01
C GLU A 323 -25.65 -5.76 -1.91
N VAL A 324 -25.60 -7.09 -1.75
CA VAL A 324 -26.47 -8.01 -2.47
C VAL A 324 -27.88 -7.64 -2.04
N SER A 325 -28.58 -6.89 -2.89
CA SER A 325 -29.96 -6.49 -2.62
C SER A 325 -30.76 -7.72 -2.23
N GLU A 326 -31.60 -7.63 -1.20
CA GLU A 326 -32.42 -8.78 -0.75
C GLU A 326 -33.26 -9.39 -1.89
N GLU A 327 -33.48 -8.64 -2.97
CA GLU A 327 -34.14 -9.12 -4.20
C GLU A 327 -33.34 -10.18 -4.99
N SER A 328 -32.04 -10.33 -4.74
CA SER A 328 -31.20 -11.35 -5.39
C SER A 328 -31.00 -12.63 -4.58
N LYS A 329 -31.57 -12.69 -3.36
CA LYS A 329 -31.61 -13.95 -2.63
C LYS A 329 -32.54 -14.91 -3.38
N PRO A 330 -32.06 -16.11 -3.79
CA PRO A 330 -32.93 -17.11 -4.36
C PRO A 330 -34.08 -17.33 -3.37
N GLU A 331 -35.32 -17.30 -3.86
CA GLU A 331 -36.49 -17.65 -3.02
C GLU A 331 -36.17 -18.94 -2.27
N PRO A 332 -36.50 -19.02 -0.98
CA PRO A 332 -36.35 -20.25 -0.24
C PRO A 332 -37.07 -21.35 -1.05
N LEU A 333 -36.34 -22.40 -1.40
CA LEU A 333 -36.94 -23.58 -1.98
C LEU A 333 -38.16 -23.96 -1.13
N ASP A 334 -39.35 -23.94 -1.76
CA ASP A 334 -40.58 -24.39 -1.11
C ASP A 334 -40.41 -25.85 -0.73
N ASN A 335 -40.06 -26.06 0.54
CA ASN A 335 -39.92 -27.38 1.16
C ASN A 335 -41.29 -27.95 1.62
N ASN A 336 -42.37 -27.62 0.89
CA ASN A 336 -43.57 -28.40 1.09
C ASN A 336 -43.35 -29.80 0.51
N PRO A 337 -43.43 -30.85 1.36
CA PRO A 337 -43.35 -32.20 0.83
C PRO A 337 -44.52 -32.45 -0.11
N PRO A 338 -44.29 -33.08 -1.29
CA PRO A 338 -45.39 -33.61 -2.07
C PRO A 338 -46.14 -34.66 -1.23
N ASP A 339 -47.48 -34.67 -1.38
CA ASP A 339 -48.37 -35.60 -0.74
C ASP A 339 -47.86 -37.03 -0.83
N GLU A 340 -47.99 -37.76 0.32
CA GLU A 340 -47.57 -39.14 0.53
C GLU A 340 -48.16 -40.07 -0.54
N GLU A 341 -47.29 -40.70 -1.34
CA GLU A 341 -47.54 -42.06 -1.82
C GLU A 341 -46.56 -43.02 -1.15
N GLU A 342 -47.16 -43.98 -0.44
CA GLU A 342 -46.48 -45.10 0.19
C GLU A 342 -45.62 -45.89 -0.83
N ASP A 343 -44.33 -46.15 -0.52
CA ASP A 343 -43.79 -47.50 -0.42
C ASP A 343 -42.26 -47.58 -0.23
N THR A 344 -41.92 -48.47 0.68
CA THR A 344 -40.71 -49.32 0.80
C THR A 344 -39.41 -48.74 1.32
N GLU A 345 -39.02 -49.36 2.45
CA GLU A 345 -37.72 -49.49 3.09
C GLU A 345 -36.55 -49.56 2.11
N GLN A 346 -35.50 -48.73 2.35
CA GLN A 346 -34.11 -49.24 2.31
C GLN A 346 -33.09 -48.28 2.89
N ASP A 347 -32.36 -48.80 3.80
CA ASP A 347 -30.97 -48.65 4.18
C ASP A 347 -30.46 -47.36 4.87
N SER A 348 -30.22 -47.58 6.19
CA SER A 348 -29.66 -46.66 7.18
C SER A 348 -28.11 -46.71 7.31
N ASP A 349 -27.34 -47.18 6.33
CA ASP A 349 -25.93 -47.48 6.54
C ASP A 349 -24.93 -46.39 6.07
N ASP A 350 -25.34 -45.36 5.32
CA ASP A 350 -24.38 -44.40 4.75
C ASP A 350 -24.01 -43.21 5.68
N MET A 351 -24.79 -42.95 6.74
CA MET A 351 -24.47 -41.85 7.68
C MET A 351 -23.41 -42.21 8.73
N ALA A 352 -23.17 -43.49 8.98
CA ALA A 352 -22.17 -43.94 9.99
C ALA A 352 -20.72 -43.85 9.47
N VAL A 353 -20.49 -43.91 8.19
CA VAL A 353 -19.14 -43.87 7.55
C VAL A 353 -18.55 -42.47 7.55
N GLY A 354 -19.36 -41.44 7.34
CA GLY A 354 -18.90 -40.02 7.31
C GLY A 354 -18.40 -39.53 8.67
N VAL A 355 -19.06 -39.90 9.75
CA VAL A 355 -18.68 -39.48 11.12
C VAL A 355 -17.42 -40.21 11.60
N LEU A 356 -17.20 -41.46 11.19
CA LEU A 356 -16.00 -42.23 11.53
C LEU A 356 -14.75 -41.70 10.80
N LEU A 357 -14.86 -41.22 9.57
CA LEU A 357 -13.74 -40.62 8.81
C LEU A 357 -13.29 -39.27 9.39
N MET A 358 -14.22 -38.40 9.81
CA MET A 358 -13.87 -37.15 10.48
C MET A 358 -13.21 -37.36 11.86
N GLY A 359 -13.64 -38.33 12.62
CA GLY A 359 -13.03 -38.69 13.91
C GLY A 359 -11.59 -39.20 13.78
N CYS A 360 -11.29 -39.96 12.74
CA CYS A 360 -9.94 -40.49 12.48
C CYS A 360 -8.95 -39.37 12.04
N ILE A 361 -9.38 -38.37 11.29
CA ILE A 361 -8.53 -37.26 10.87
C ILE A 361 -8.11 -36.41 12.08
N LEU A 362 -9.03 -36.11 13.01
CA LEU A 362 -8.72 -35.31 14.20
C LEU A 362 -7.77 -36.06 15.17
N LEU A 363 -7.86 -37.41 15.27
CA LEU A 363 -6.94 -38.20 16.09
C LEU A 363 -5.52 -38.28 15.50
N VAL A 364 -5.36 -38.26 14.18
CA VAL A 364 -4.04 -38.29 13.54
C VAL A 364 -3.32 -36.93 13.72
N TRP A 365 -4.02 -35.80 13.59
CA TRP A 365 -3.44 -34.48 13.80
C TRP A 365 -3.12 -34.20 15.28
N GLY A 366 -3.93 -34.64 16.20
CA GLY A 366 -3.67 -34.52 17.65
C GLY A 366 -2.43 -35.31 18.11
N ASN A 367 -2.18 -36.49 17.55
CA ASN A 367 -1.01 -37.30 17.88
C ASN A 367 0.28 -36.75 17.21
N LEU A 368 0.18 -36.16 16.02
CA LEU A 368 1.33 -35.54 15.35
C LEU A 368 1.80 -34.29 16.10
N ALA A 369 0.89 -33.44 16.56
CA ALA A 369 1.20 -32.29 17.40
C ALA A 369 1.84 -32.70 18.73
N TRP A 370 1.34 -33.77 19.39
CA TRP A 370 1.93 -34.24 20.65
C TRP A 370 3.34 -34.81 20.50
N LEU A 371 3.65 -35.50 19.38
CA LEU A 371 4.99 -36.00 19.06
C LEU A 371 5.98 -34.87 18.79
N LEU A 372 5.57 -33.78 18.12
CA LEU A 372 6.42 -32.62 17.83
C LEU A 372 6.74 -31.80 19.10
N PHE A 373 5.84 -31.79 20.09
CA PHE A 373 6.06 -31.10 21.37
C PHE A 373 6.75 -31.97 22.46
N ALA A 374 6.74 -33.29 22.33
CA ALA A 374 7.41 -34.17 23.28
C ALA A 374 8.92 -34.26 23.11
N ASP A 375 9.42 -34.07 21.86
CA ASP A 375 10.85 -34.16 21.53
C ASP A 375 11.69 -32.97 22.05
N LYS A 376 11.06 -31.84 22.34
CA LYS A 376 11.73 -30.63 22.88
C LYS A 376 11.93 -30.64 24.42
N ARG A 377 11.53 -31.69 25.15
CA ARG A 377 11.69 -31.76 26.62
C ARG A 377 12.71 -32.78 27.12
N GLY A 378 13.54 -33.35 26.24
CA GLY A 378 14.50 -34.40 26.57
C GLY A 378 15.98 -33.97 26.64
N GLU A 379 16.32 -32.70 26.44
CA GLU A 379 17.67 -32.22 26.65
C GLU A 379 17.65 -30.98 27.56
N GLY A 380 17.88 -31.22 28.83
CA GLY A 380 18.08 -30.26 29.91
C GLY A 380 18.96 -30.87 30.97
#